data_0afbeefb639745545508da095608f95d
#
_entry.id   0afbeefb639745545508da095608f95d
#
_cell.length_a   1.000
_cell.length_b   1.000
_cell.length_c   1.000
_cell.angle_alpha   90.00
_cell.angle_beta   90.00
_cell.angle_gamma   90.00
#
_symmetry.space_group_name_H-M   'P 1'
#
loop_
_entity.id
_entity.type
_entity.pdbx_description
1 polymer ?
#
loop_
_entity_poly.entity_id
_entity_poly.type
_entity_poly.pdbx_seq_one_letter_code
_entity_poly.pdbx_strand_id
1 'polypeptide(L)'
;VVVKWEGLTYSECSLEEGRDLRHGGVEYEQQLRAYYRREQLMPSVGTKRVNRSLDSGMMEGEECPNQPEGLQLRDYQWEGVRWMLFNWSQKRNSILADEMGLGKTIQSAMFLSILNKQHNMRGPFLVVAPLSTVVQWKREITTWTDMDAVIYHGSMEDREMLRRFEFKFQTPSLKKSAGNKLEVVITTPETCIATDGKGYKRELSRIRFDFMIVDEAHKIKNYDSKIAHCLRSDFQFLNCLLLTGTPLQNNTDELWSLLNFVDREAFDDRERFLR
;
A
#
# COMPACT_ATOMS: atom_id res chain seq x y z
N VAL A 1 -17.45 20.78 -10.88
CA VAL A 1 -16.68 19.70 -10.22
C VAL A 1 -16.00 18.86 -11.29
N VAL A 2 -14.78 18.41 -11.04
CA VAL A 2 -14.14 17.39 -11.88
C VAL A 2 -14.59 16.03 -11.38
N VAL A 3 -15.16 15.21 -12.25
CA VAL A 3 -15.71 13.89 -11.94
C VAL A 3 -14.85 12.81 -12.58
N LYS A 4 -14.39 11.86 -11.78
CA LYS A 4 -13.78 10.62 -12.23
C LYS A 4 -14.87 9.54 -12.24
N TRP A 5 -15.22 9.08 -13.43
CA TRP A 5 -16.21 8.04 -13.61
C TRP A 5 -15.62 6.65 -13.31
N GLU A 6 -16.42 5.80 -12.69
CA GLU A 6 -16.02 4.42 -12.47
C GLU A 6 -15.83 3.70 -13.82
N GLY A 7 -14.80 2.85 -13.90
CA GLY A 7 -14.45 2.13 -15.12
C GLY A 7 -13.71 2.94 -16.19
N LEU A 8 -13.70 4.27 -16.13
CA LEU A 8 -12.94 5.10 -17.07
C LEU A 8 -11.54 5.44 -16.54
N THR A 9 -10.65 5.93 -17.39
CA THR A 9 -9.31 6.38 -17.00
C THR A 9 -9.36 7.80 -16.42
N TYR A 10 -8.28 8.27 -15.79
CA TYR A 10 -8.23 9.65 -15.27
C TYR A 10 -8.18 10.70 -16.37
N SER A 11 -7.68 10.38 -17.56
CA SER A 11 -7.73 11.24 -18.73
C SER A 11 -9.16 11.44 -19.26
N GLU A 12 -10.08 10.57 -18.89
CA GLU A 12 -11.51 10.64 -19.26
C GLU A 12 -12.38 11.32 -18.17
N CYS A 13 -11.76 12.00 -17.19
CA CYS A 13 -12.51 12.83 -16.24
C CYS A 13 -13.23 13.97 -16.98
N SER A 14 -14.48 14.21 -16.59
CA SER A 14 -15.29 15.30 -17.13
C SER A 14 -15.49 16.43 -16.13
N LEU A 15 -15.85 17.61 -16.64
CA LEU A 15 -16.23 18.75 -15.82
C LEU A 15 -17.75 18.83 -15.77
N GLU A 16 -18.33 18.55 -14.60
CA GLU A 16 -19.78 18.51 -14.43
C GLU A 16 -20.28 19.63 -13.50
N GLU A 17 -21.52 20.06 -13.70
CA GLU A 17 -22.17 20.93 -12.74
C GLU A 17 -22.70 20.13 -11.56
N GLY A 18 -22.44 20.62 -10.33
CA GLY A 18 -22.83 19.90 -9.11
C GLY A 18 -24.34 19.67 -8.97
N ARG A 19 -25.17 20.49 -9.65
CA ARG A 19 -26.63 20.29 -9.69
C ARG A 19 -27.05 19.05 -10.49
N ASP A 20 -26.34 18.77 -11.60
CA ASP A 20 -26.66 17.66 -12.49
C ASP A 20 -26.28 16.30 -11.85
N LEU A 21 -25.25 16.29 -11.02
CA LEU A 21 -24.81 15.11 -10.27
C LEU A 21 -25.75 14.72 -9.13
N ARG A 22 -26.58 15.65 -8.62
CA ARG A 22 -27.53 15.35 -7.52
C ARG A 22 -28.60 14.33 -7.91
N HIS A 23 -28.83 14.11 -9.18
CA HIS A 23 -29.72 13.06 -9.67
C HIS A 23 -29.14 11.65 -9.50
N GLY A 24 -27.86 11.51 -9.16
CA GLY A 24 -27.19 10.23 -8.86
C GLY A 24 -27.59 9.56 -7.53
N GLY A 25 -28.47 10.20 -6.75
CA GLY A 25 -29.06 9.59 -5.55
C GLY A 25 -28.04 9.31 -4.41
N VAL A 26 -28.28 8.19 -3.72
CA VAL A 26 -27.51 7.79 -2.50
C VAL A 26 -26.02 7.58 -2.80
N GLU A 27 -25.70 7.02 -3.95
CA GLU A 27 -24.34 6.72 -4.36
C GLU A 27 -23.50 7.99 -4.57
N TYR A 28 -24.06 9.01 -5.22
CA TYR A 28 -23.43 10.32 -5.33
C TYR A 28 -23.13 10.94 -3.97
N GLU A 29 -24.09 10.89 -3.04
CA GLU A 29 -23.94 11.41 -1.68
C GLU A 29 -22.80 10.69 -0.93
N GLN A 30 -22.70 9.37 -1.07
CA GLN A 30 -21.63 8.59 -0.44
C GLN A 30 -20.25 8.98 -0.97
N GLN A 31 -20.12 9.08 -2.30
CA GLN A 31 -18.87 9.49 -2.94
C GLN A 31 -18.47 10.92 -2.58
N LEU A 32 -19.43 11.82 -2.51
CA LEU A 32 -19.20 13.21 -2.10
C LEU A 32 -18.73 13.31 -0.65
N ARG A 33 -19.35 12.54 0.25
CA ARG A 33 -18.92 12.45 1.67
C ARG A 33 -17.51 11.88 1.79
N ALA A 34 -17.19 10.83 1.04
CA ALA A 34 -15.84 10.26 0.99
C ALA A 34 -14.80 11.28 0.50
N TYR A 35 -15.13 12.06 -0.56
CA TYR A 35 -14.29 13.14 -1.03
C TYR A 35 -14.03 14.20 0.03
N TYR A 36 -15.08 14.72 0.69
CA TYR A 36 -14.91 15.73 1.74
C TYR A 36 -14.18 15.19 2.96
N ARG A 37 -14.39 13.93 3.33
CA ARG A 37 -13.64 13.28 4.39
C ARG A 37 -12.13 13.31 4.08
N ARG A 38 -11.73 12.96 2.85
CA ARG A 38 -10.33 13.02 2.41
C ARG A 38 -9.75 14.43 2.44
N GLU A 39 -10.51 15.42 2.01
CA GLU A 39 -10.07 16.83 2.06
C GLU A 39 -9.96 17.39 3.49
N GLN A 40 -10.69 16.81 4.44
CA GLN A 40 -10.66 17.18 5.86
C GLN A 40 -9.63 16.39 6.67
N LEU A 41 -9.08 15.29 6.11
CA LEU A 41 -7.98 14.58 6.74
C LEU A 41 -6.83 15.57 6.93
N MET A 42 -6.66 16.04 8.17
CA MET A 42 -5.56 16.92 8.51
C MET A 42 -4.26 16.25 8.09
N PRO A 43 -3.42 16.94 7.30
CA PRO A 43 -2.09 16.43 7.04
C PRO A 43 -1.45 16.13 8.38
N SER A 44 -0.69 15.08 8.47
CA SER A 44 0.12 14.80 9.65
C SER A 44 1.24 15.84 9.73
N VAL A 45 0.88 17.05 10.14
CA VAL A 45 1.84 18.10 10.48
C VAL A 45 2.42 17.74 11.82
N GLY A 46 3.60 17.21 11.79
CA GLY A 46 4.34 16.77 12.97
C GLY A 46 4.49 15.26 12.98
N THR A 47 5.72 14.82 13.01
CA THR A 47 6.12 13.43 13.21
C THR A 47 5.66 12.97 14.59
N LYS A 48 4.40 12.59 14.74
CA LYS A 48 4.05 11.76 15.89
C LYS A 48 4.96 10.53 15.80
N ARG A 49 5.74 10.33 16.84
CA ARG A 49 6.63 9.17 16.92
C ARG A 49 5.80 7.91 16.73
N VAL A 50 6.19 7.07 15.77
CA VAL A 50 5.56 5.77 15.55
C VAL A 50 5.61 4.98 16.85
N ASN A 51 4.45 4.61 17.37
CA ASN A 51 4.37 3.77 18.56
C ASN A 51 4.47 2.29 18.13
N ARG A 52 5.56 1.63 18.47
CA ARG A 52 5.80 0.20 18.18
C ARG A 52 5.47 -0.71 19.36
N SER A 53 4.93 -0.17 20.45
CA SER A 53 4.47 -0.99 21.56
C SER A 53 3.23 -1.76 21.14
N LEU A 54 3.22 -3.07 21.34
CA LEU A 54 2.06 -3.91 21.13
C LEU A 54 1.29 -4.03 22.45
N ASP A 55 -0.02 -3.93 22.36
CA ASP A 55 -0.90 -4.22 23.48
C ASP A 55 -1.02 -5.74 23.66
N SER A 56 -0.71 -6.24 24.88
CA SER A 56 -0.80 -7.66 25.20
C SER A 56 -2.24 -8.17 25.03
N GLY A 57 -3.24 -7.40 25.41
CA GLY A 57 -4.64 -7.76 25.25
C GLY A 57 -5.03 -7.94 23.77
N MET A 58 -4.48 -7.12 22.87
CA MET A 58 -4.69 -7.30 21.42
C MET A 58 -3.95 -8.53 20.90
N MET A 59 -2.75 -8.78 21.39
CA MET A 59 -1.93 -9.91 20.93
C MET A 59 -2.45 -11.26 21.40
N GLU A 60 -3.12 -11.30 22.54
CA GLU A 60 -3.74 -12.50 23.12
C GLU A 60 -5.23 -12.64 22.77
N GLY A 61 -5.83 -11.57 22.25
CA GLY A 61 -7.25 -11.53 21.90
C GLY A 61 -7.62 -12.49 20.76
N GLU A 62 -8.80 -13.08 20.88
CA GLU A 62 -9.32 -14.03 19.87
C GLU A 62 -9.75 -13.33 18.59
N GLU A 63 -10.14 -12.06 18.65
CA GLU A 63 -10.67 -11.31 17.52
C GLU A 63 -9.76 -10.16 17.08
N CYS A 64 -9.69 -9.96 15.77
CA CYS A 64 -8.98 -8.84 15.18
C CYS A 64 -9.71 -7.52 15.48
N PRO A 65 -9.02 -6.50 16.04
CA PRO A 65 -9.65 -5.20 16.28
C PRO A 65 -9.96 -4.46 14.96
N ASN A 66 -10.98 -3.60 15.01
CA ASN A 66 -11.38 -2.73 13.89
C ASN A 66 -11.87 -3.45 12.63
N GLN A 67 -12.38 -4.66 12.75
CA GLN A 67 -13.05 -5.33 11.65
C GLN A 67 -14.34 -4.57 11.30
N PRO A 68 -14.70 -4.47 10.01
CA PRO A 68 -15.99 -3.92 9.59
C PRO A 68 -17.12 -4.78 10.11
N GLU A 69 -18.28 -4.15 10.36
CA GLU A 69 -19.48 -4.87 10.78
C GLU A 69 -19.86 -5.94 9.75
N GLY A 70 -20.12 -7.17 10.22
CA GLY A 70 -20.47 -8.31 9.38
C GLY A 70 -19.32 -9.00 8.66
N LEU A 71 -18.08 -8.54 8.84
CA LEU A 71 -16.88 -9.20 8.31
C LEU A 71 -16.00 -9.67 9.47
N GLN A 72 -15.52 -10.92 9.36
CA GLN A 72 -14.63 -11.50 10.36
C GLN A 72 -13.47 -12.23 9.70
N LEU A 73 -12.26 -11.98 10.19
CA LEU A 73 -11.09 -12.79 9.81
C LEU A 73 -11.25 -14.21 10.38
N ARG A 74 -10.75 -15.18 9.65
CA ARG A 74 -10.57 -16.54 10.17
C ARG A 74 -9.42 -16.56 11.17
N ASP A 75 -9.40 -17.51 12.09
CA ASP A 75 -8.40 -17.59 13.17
C ASP A 75 -6.98 -17.56 12.63
N TYR A 76 -6.67 -18.33 11.58
CA TYR A 76 -5.34 -18.36 10.96
C TYR A 76 -4.98 -17.03 10.28
N GLN A 77 -5.96 -16.28 9.76
CA GLN A 77 -5.72 -14.96 9.17
C GLN A 77 -5.39 -13.95 10.26
N TRP A 78 -6.09 -14.01 11.39
CA TRP A 78 -5.78 -13.18 12.54
C TRP A 78 -4.40 -13.52 13.13
N GLU A 79 -4.04 -14.79 13.19
CA GLU A 79 -2.70 -15.22 13.59
C GLU A 79 -1.63 -14.64 12.66
N GLY A 80 -1.84 -14.68 11.36
CA GLY A 80 -0.95 -14.05 10.37
C GLY A 80 -0.81 -12.54 10.58
N VAL A 81 -1.89 -11.82 10.88
CA VAL A 81 -1.84 -10.38 11.21
C VAL A 81 -1.04 -10.14 12.48
N ARG A 82 -1.25 -10.91 13.55
CA ARG A 82 -0.47 -10.82 14.80
C ARG A 82 1.02 -11.05 14.56
N TRP A 83 1.34 -12.05 13.74
CA TRP A 83 2.73 -12.34 13.37
C TRP A 83 3.37 -11.15 12.62
N MET A 84 2.66 -10.52 11.67
CA MET A 84 3.14 -9.33 10.97
C MET A 84 3.34 -8.15 11.93
N LEU A 85 2.41 -7.90 12.86
CA LEU A 85 2.53 -6.87 13.89
C LEU A 85 3.74 -7.10 14.81
N PHE A 86 3.95 -8.35 15.24
CA PHE A 86 5.10 -8.71 16.05
C PHE A 86 6.42 -8.39 15.33
N ASN A 87 6.58 -8.85 14.08
CA ASN A 87 7.79 -8.57 13.31
C ASN A 87 7.99 -7.06 13.09
N TRP A 88 6.93 -6.34 12.74
CA TRP A 88 6.99 -4.90 12.59
C TRP A 88 7.40 -4.19 13.88
N SER A 89 6.90 -4.62 15.03
CA SER A 89 7.28 -4.04 16.35
C SER A 89 8.78 -4.18 16.61
N GLN A 90 9.35 -5.29 16.18
CA GLN A 90 10.81 -5.58 16.26
C GLN A 90 11.62 -4.90 15.14
N LYS A 91 11.00 -4.04 14.33
CA LYS A 91 11.61 -3.38 13.16
C LYS A 91 12.10 -4.35 12.08
N ARG A 92 11.55 -5.54 12.01
CA ARG A 92 11.90 -6.56 11.01
C ARG A 92 11.01 -6.41 9.79
N ASN A 93 11.60 -6.57 8.62
CA ASN A 93 10.87 -6.85 7.40
C ASN A 93 10.47 -8.33 7.37
N SER A 94 9.46 -8.70 6.59
CA SER A 94 8.90 -10.04 6.66
C SER A 94 8.52 -10.59 5.29
N ILE A 95 8.40 -11.91 5.20
CA ILE A 95 7.90 -12.62 4.03
C ILE A 95 6.70 -13.44 4.49
N LEU A 96 5.50 -13.15 3.99
CA LEU A 96 4.31 -13.95 4.22
C LEU A 96 4.15 -14.92 3.05
N ALA A 97 4.43 -16.19 3.32
CA ALA A 97 4.55 -17.25 2.33
C ALA A 97 3.41 -18.29 2.42
N ASP A 98 2.22 -17.83 2.81
CA ASP A 98 1.02 -18.65 2.85
C ASP A 98 0.63 -19.15 1.45
N GLU A 99 -0.05 -20.28 1.38
CA GLU A 99 -0.60 -20.79 0.12
C GLU A 99 -1.54 -19.80 -0.56
N MET A 100 -1.72 -19.97 -1.87
CA MET A 100 -2.68 -19.16 -2.64
C MET A 100 -4.11 -19.38 -2.10
N GLY A 101 -4.89 -18.31 -2.06
CA GLY A 101 -6.29 -18.39 -1.59
C GLY A 101 -6.49 -18.25 -0.08
N LEU A 102 -5.44 -18.25 0.76
CA LEU A 102 -5.57 -18.09 2.20
C LEU A 102 -5.81 -16.63 2.66
N GLY A 103 -6.00 -15.71 1.73
CA GLY A 103 -6.40 -14.33 2.05
C GLY A 103 -5.26 -13.43 2.50
N LYS A 104 -4.04 -13.60 1.97
CA LYS A 104 -2.90 -12.71 2.25
C LYS A 104 -3.22 -11.23 2.04
N THR A 105 -4.01 -10.91 1.02
CA THR A 105 -4.45 -9.53 0.73
C THR A 105 -5.28 -8.96 1.87
N ILE A 106 -6.24 -9.72 2.39
CA ILE A 106 -7.11 -9.31 3.51
C ILE A 106 -6.28 -9.17 4.79
N GLN A 107 -5.43 -10.14 5.10
CA GLN A 107 -4.51 -10.07 6.23
C GLN A 107 -3.65 -8.81 6.17
N SER A 108 -3.09 -8.50 5.00
CA SER A 108 -2.26 -7.32 4.79
C SER A 108 -3.06 -6.01 4.92
N ALA A 109 -4.29 -5.96 4.42
CA ALA A 109 -5.18 -4.80 4.56
C ALA A 109 -5.48 -4.52 6.04
N MET A 110 -5.85 -5.55 6.81
CA MET A 110 -6.10 -5.42 8.24
C MET A 110 -4.85 -5.05 9.03
N PHE A 111 -3.69 -5.60 8.68
CA PHE A 111 -2.42 -5.19 9.24
C PHE A 111 -2.17 -3.68 9.04
N LEU A 112 -2.32 -3.15 7.82
CA LEU A 112 -2.17 -1.72 7.54
C LEU A 112 -3.19 -0.88 8.31
N SER A 113 -4.44 -1.36 8.45
CA SER A 113 -5.49 -0.69 9.24
C SER A 113 -5.10 -0.54 10.70
N ILE A 114 -4.53 -1.56 11.31
CA ILE A 114 -4.06 -1.53 12.68
C ILE A 114 -2.88 -0.57 12.83
N LEU A 115 -1.91 -0.58 11.90
CA LEU A 115 -0.81 0.38 11.90
C LEU A 115 -1.33 1.83 11.83
N ASN A 116 -2.33 2.07 10.99
CA ASN A 116 -2.94 3.38 10.83
C ASN A 116 -3.67 3.84 12.10
N LYS A 117 -4.56 3.01 12.63
CA LYS A 117 -5.46 3.40 13.74
C LYS A 117 -4.79 3.39 15.11
N GLN A 118 -3.88 2.45 15.36
CA GLN A 118 -3.35 2.21 16.71
C GLN A 118 -1.89 2.65 16.88
N HIS A 119 -1.10 2.67 15.80
CA HIS A 119 0.34 2.92 15.88
C HIS A 119 0.78 4.26 15.29
N ASN A 120 -0.15 5.16 14.95
CA ASN A 120 0.09 6.49 14.37
C ASN A 120 0.83 6.45 13.01
N MET A 121 0.74 5.35 12.28
CA MET A 121 1.27 5.25 10.92
C MET A 121 0.18 5.62 9.92
N ARG A 122 0.12 6.88 9.53
CA ARG A 122 -0.95 7.38 8.64
C ARG A 122 -0.68 7.13 7.17
N GLY A 123 0.46 6.53 6.84
CA GLY A 123 0.89 6.36 5.47
C GLY A 123 1.68 7.58 4.92
N PRO A 124 1.88 7.67 3.62
CA PRO A 124 1.34 6.73 2.64
C PRO A 124 1.95 5.32 2.76
N PHE A 125 1.10 4.32 2.55
CA PHE A 125 1.50 2.93 2.37
C PHE A 125 1.63 2.63 0.87
N LEU A 126 2.59 1.82 0.48
CA LEU A 126 2.79 1.40 -0.91
C LEU A 126 2.46 -0.08 -1.07
N VAL A 127 1.60 -0.41 -2.01
CA VAL A 127 1.35 -1.78 -2.46
C VAL A 127 1.82 -1.91 -3.90
N VAL A 128 2.81 -2.77 -4.12
CA VAL A 128 3.31 -3.11 -5.46
C VAL A 128 2.75 -4.48 -5.83
N ALA A 129 1.82 -4.53 -6.78
CA ALA A 129 1.09 -5.73 -7.14
C ALA A 129 1.01 -5.93 -8.66
N PRO A 130 0.84 -7.16 -9.15
CA PRO A 130 0.58 -7.40 -10.57
C PRO A 130 -0.64 -6.62 -11.06
N LEU A 131 -0.63 -6.18 -12.32
CA LEU A 131 -1.73 -5.43 -12.91
C LEU A 131 -3.08 -6.16 -12.78
N SER A 132 -3.07 -7.49 -12.85
CA SER A 132 -4.27 -8.31 -12.70
C SER A 132 -4.90 -8.25 -11.31
N THR A 133 -4.17 -7.84 -10.28
CA THR A 133 -4.63 -7.85 -8.88
C THR A 133 -4.80 -6.47 -8.27
N VAL A 134 -4.37 -5.38 -8.93
CA VAL A 134 -4.46 -4.01 -8.37
C VAL A 134 -5.89 -3.59 -8.02
N VAL A 135 -6.88 -3.99 -8.84
CA VAL A 135 -8.29 -3.68 -8.58
C VAL A 135 -8.80 -4.47 -7.38
N GLN A 136 -8.40 -5.75 -7.26
CA GLN A 136 -8.72 -6.57 -6.11
C GLN A 136 -8.12 -5.97 -4.83
N TRP A 137 -6.86 -5.54 -4.86
CA TRP A 137 -6.22 -4.87 -3.74
C TRP A 137 -7.00 -3.64 -3.28
N LYS A 138 -7.41 -2.77 -4.23
CA LYS A 138 -8.23 -1.61 -3.90
C LYS A 138 -9.54 -2.04 -3.23
N ARG A 139 -10.24 -3.01 -3.82
CA ARG A 139 -11.50 -3.52 -3.28
C ARG A 139 -11.33 -4.05 -1.85
N GLU A 140 -10.33 -4.90 -1.61
CA GLU A 140 -10.11 -5.46 -0.28
C GLU A 140 -9.77 -4.37 0.76
N ILE A 141 -8.89 -3.41 0.43
CA ILE A 141 -8.58 -2.30 1.33
C ILE A 141 -9.84 -1.50 1.67
N THR A 142 -10.64 -1.12 0.67
CA THR A 142 -11.86 -0.32 0.91
C THR A 142 -12.99 -1.10 1.57
N THR A 143 -13.02 -2.43 1.46
CA THR A 143 -14.01 -3.29 2.11
C THR A 143 -13.65 -3.57 3.56
N TRP A 144 -12.38 -3.82 3.85
CA TRP A 144 -11.92 -4.24 5.17
C TRP A 144 -11.43 -3.08 6.05
N THR A 145 -11.25 -1.90 5.48
CA THR A 145 -10.70 -0.76 6.21
C THR A 145 -11.40 0.54 5.84
N ASP A 146 -11.24 1.57 6.66
CA ASP A 146 -11.68 2.93 6.33
C ASP A 146 -10.64 3.72 5.54
N MET A 147 -9.54 3.09 5.11
CA MET A 147 -8.47 3.75 4.40
C MET A 147 -8.84 4.00 2.94
N ASP A 148 -8.40 5.14 2.43
CA ASP A 148 -8.53 5.49 1.02
C ASP A 148 -7.37 4.90 0.21
N ALA A 149 -7.70 4.20 -0.89
CA ALA A 149 -6.74 3.54 -1.74
C ALA A 149 -6.79 4.06 -3.17
N VAL A 150 -5.64 4.51 -3.68
CA VAL A 150 -5.49 5.05 -5.03
C VAL A 150 -4.66 4.08 -5.88
N ILE A 151 -5.22 3.67 -7.04
CA ILE A 151 -4.46 2.90 -8.03
C ILE A 151 -3.65 3.88 -8.87
N TYR A 152 -2.32 3.85 -8.70
CA TYR A 152 -1.38 4.66 -9.47
C TYR A 152 -0.84 3.85 -10.65
N HIS A 153 -1.56 3.91 -11.76
CA HIS A 153 -1.26 3.20 -13.01
C HIS A 153 -1.89 3.95 -14.19
N GLY A 154 -1.52 3.60 -15.40
CA GLY A 154 -2.06 4.18 -16.63
C GLY A 154 -1.04 4.96 -17.45
N SER A 155 -1.52 5.76 -18.39
CA SER A 155 -0.71 6.63 -19.24
C SER A 155 0.03 7.69 -18.41
N MET A 156 0.93 8.41 -19.03
CA MET A 156 1.62 9.52 -18.36
C MET A 156 0.65 10.62 -17.96
N GLU A 157 -0.35 10.88 -18.78
CA GLU A 157 -1.43 11.84 -18.54
C GLU A 157 -2.29 11.42 -17.36
N ASP A 158 -2.68 10.15 -17.28
CA ASP A 158 -3.44 9.59 -16.15
C ASP A 158 -2.65 9.76 -14.84
N ARG A 159 -1.37 9.40 -14.84
CA ARG A 159 -0.53 9.54 -13.65
C ARG A 159 -0.30 10.99 -13.24
N GLU A 160 -0.25 11.91 -14.20
CA GLU A 160 -0.17 13.35 -13.91
C GLU A 160 -1.47 13.86 -13.25
N MET A 161 -2.63 13.46 -13.75
CA MET A 161 -3.92 13.78 -13.15
C MET A 161 -4.04 13.22 -11.73
N LEU A 162 -3.63 11.96 -11.51
CA LEU A 162 -3.57 11.35 -10.18
C LEU A 162 -2.71 12.17 -9.23
N ARG A 163 -1.51 12.56 -9.62
CA ARG A 163 -0.63 13.40 -8.78
C ARG A 163 -1.23 14.76 -8.46
N ARG A 164 -1.96 15.32 -9.40
CA ARG A 164 -2.58 16.65 -9.24
C ARG A 164 -3.76 16.61 -8.28
N PHE A 165 -4.63 15.62 -8.38
CA PHE A 165 -5.91 15.59 -7.68
C PHE A 165 -5.95 14.65 -6.48
N GLU A 166 -5.23 13.54 -6.51
CA GLU A 166 -5.26 12.54 -5.45
C GLU A 166 -4.09 12.67 -4.45
N PHE A 167 -2.92 13.15 -4.90
CA PHE A 167 -1.74 13.22 -4.03
C PHE A 167 -1.70 14.48 -3.17
N LYS A 168 -2.31 15.57 -3.62
CA LYS A 168 -2.20 16.88 -2.97
C LYS A 168 -3.57 17.42 -2.59
N PHE A 169 -3.60 18.05 -1.42
CA PHE A 169 -4.77 18.82 -1.03
C PHE A 169 -5.03 19.96 -2.01
N GLN A 170 -6.29 20.19 -2.37
CA GLN A 170 -6.67 21.25 -3.29
C GLN A 170 -6.81 22.61 -2.57
N THR A 171 -7.05 22.59 -1.26
CA THR A 171 -7.23 23.80 -0.47
C THR A 171 -5.93 24.60 -0.35
N PRO A 172 -5.87 25.89 -0.72
CA PRO A 172 -4.64 26.70 -0.73
C PRO A 172 -3.95 26.80 0.63
N SER A 173 -4.69 26.85 1.73
CA SER A 173 -4.17 26.89 3.09
C SER A 173 -3.47 25.59 3.48
N LEU A 174 -3.90 24.46 2.94
CA LEU A 174 -3.29 23.15 3.18
C LEU A 174 -2.11 22.85 2.25
N LYS A 175 -2.07 23.46 1.05
CA LYS A 175 -0.98 23.23 0.06
C LYS A 175 0.42 23.60 0.58
N LYS A 176 0.54 24.55 1.51
CA LYS A 176 1.84 25.04 2.00
C LYS A 176 2.38 24.27 3.19
N SER A 177 1.54 23.62 3.97
CA SER A 177 1.91 22.96 5.22
C SER A 177 1.61 21.46 5.24
N ALA A 178 0.93 20.96 4.22
CA ALA A 178 0.41 19.61 4.18
C ALA A 178 1.37 18.66 3.47
N GLY A 179 1.61 17.52 4.10
CA GLY A 179 2.18 16.33 3.48
C GLY A 179 1.29 15.77 2.36
N ASN A 180 1.51 14.52 2.00
CA ASN A 180 0.67 13.83 1.04
C ASN A 180 -0.72 13.54 1.65
N LYS A 181 -1.75 13.65 0.80
CA LYS A 181 -3.14 13.27 1.11
C LYS A 181 -3.34 11.75 1.14
N LEU A 182 -2.42 11.02 0.53
CA LEU A 182 -2.49 9.58 0.31
C LEU A 182 -2.43 8.77 1.60
N GLU A 183 -3.31 7.78 1.72
CA GLU A 183 -3.21 6.73 2.73
C GLU A 183 -2.59 5.46 2.13
N VAL A 184 -3.16 4.93 1.03
CA VAL A 184 -2.62 3.75 0.35
C VAL A 184 -2.45 4.04 -1.14
N VAL A 185 -1.27 3.76 -1.67
CA VAL A 185 -0.96 3.78 -3.11
C VAL A 185 -0.77 2.35 -3.58
N ILE A 186 -1.58 1.93 -4.54
CA ILE A 186 -1.45 0.64 -5.20
C ILE A 186 -0.87 0.88 -6.58
N THR A 187 0.18 0.15 -6.93
CA THR A 187 0.86 0.33 -8.21
C THR A 187 1.40 -0.98 -8.76
N THR A 188 1.96 -0.96 -9.97
CA THR A 188 2.57 -2.14 -10.59
C THR A 188 4.08 -2.04 -10.62
N PRO A 189 4.80 -3.18 -10.70
CA PRO A 189 6.25 -3.20 -10.85
C PRO A 189 6.76 -2.34 -12.01
N GLU A 190 6.05 -2.37 -13.14
CA GLU A 190 6.38 -1.60 -14.34
C GLU A 190 6.28 -0.09 -14.09
N THR A 191 5.24 0.32 -13.36
CA THR A 191 5.04 1.73 -12.98
C THR A 191 6.12 2.20 -11.99
N CYS A 192 6.58 1.34 -11.08
CA CYS A 192 7.69 1.67 -10.19
C CYS A 192 8.98 1.99 -10.95
N ILE A 193 9.23 1.31 -12.06
CA ILE A 193 10.42 1.53 -12.90
C ILE A 193 10.23 2.73 -13.83
N ALA A 194 9.00 3.11 -14.15
CA ALA A 194 8.71 4.19 -15.08
C ALA A 194 9.27 5.54 -14.59
N THR A 195 9.82 6.32 -15.51
CA THR A 195 10.34 7.65 -15.24
C THR A 195 9.30 8.74 -15.54
N ASP A 196 9.57 9.96 -15.09
CA ASP A 196 8.69 11.13 -15.26
C ASP A 196 8.69 11.73 -16.69
N GLY A 197 9.12 10.96 -17.68
CA GLY A 197 9.26 11.41 -19.07
C GLY A 197 10.42 12.39 -19.32
N LYS A 198 10.99 12.96 -18.27
CA LYS A 198 12.20 13.81 -18.30
C LYS A 198 13.47 13.02 -18.00
N GLY A 199 13.35 11.71 -17.78
CA GLY A 199 14.45 10.77 -17.67
C GLY A 199 15.21 10.73 -16.35
N TYR A 200 14.87 11.58 -15.38
CA TYR A 200 15.74 11.81 -14.22
C TYR A 200 15.26 11.22 -12.89
N LYS A 201 13.98 11.02 -12.69
CA LYS A 201 13.48 10.45 -11.41
C LYS A 201 12.19 9.68 -11.61
N ARG A 202 12.06 8.59 -10.89
CA ARG A 202 10.83 7.83 -10.80
C ARG A 202 9.82 8.60 -9.96
N GLU A 203 8.59 8.65 -10.41
CA GLU A 203 7.56 9.53 -9.86
C GLU A 203 7.25 9.23 -8.40
N LEU A 204 7.09 7.94 -8.06
CA LEU A 204 6.78 7.49 -6.70
C LEU A 204 7.99 7.52 -5.77
N SER A 205 9.22 7.50 -6.27
CA SER A 205 10.44 7.51 -5.44
C SER A 205 10.65 8.82 -4.65
N ARG A 206 9.88 9.87 -4.99
CA ARG A 206 9.89 11.14 -4.25
C ARG A 206 9.04 11.11 -2.97
N ILE A 207 8.29 10.04 -2.78
CA ILE A 207 7.39 9.85 -1.64
C ILE A 207 8.11 8.96 -0.63
N ARG A 208 8.10 9.37 0.64
CA ARG A 208 8.51 8.51 1.73
C ARG A 208 7.29 7.71 2.20
N PHE A 209 7.38 6.40 2.11
CA PHE A 209 6.33 5.49 2.52
C PHE A 209 6.55 5.00 3.96
N ASP A 210 5.48 4.89 4.72
CA ASP A 210 5.55 4.34 6.07
C ASP A 210 5.74 2.82 6.05
N PHE A 211 5.15 2.15 5.06
CA PHE A 211 5.28 0.72 4.86
C PHE A 211 5.14 0.36 3.38
N MET A 212 5.85 -0.68 2.94
CA MET A 212 5.75 -1.20 1.58
C MET A 212 5.34 -2.67 1.59
N ILE A 213 4.36 -3.04 0.77
CA ILE A 213 3.97 -4.42 0.50
C ILE A 213 4.31 -4.73 -0.96
N VAL A 214 4.95 -5.86 -1.21
CA VAL A 214 5.21 -6.36 -2.55
C VAL A 214 4.48 -7.69 -2.72
N ASP A 215 3.46 -7.68 -3.54
CA ASP A 215 2.67 -8.87 -3.85
C ASP A 215 3.33 -9.66 -4.99
N GLU A 216 3.13 -10.98 -4.97
CA GLU A 216 3.78 -11.91 -5.89
C GLU A 216 5.30 -11.68 -5.96
N ALA A 217 5.93 -11.65 -4.78
CA ALA A 217 7.34 -11.30 -4.63
C ALA A 217 8.30 -12.24 -5.39
N HIS A 218 7.83 -13.40 -5.84
CA HIS A 218 8.60 -14.24 -6.77
C HIS A 218 8.99 -13.49 -8.06
N LYS A 219 8.31 -12.40 -8.43
CA LYS A 219 8.69 -11.56 -9.59
C LYS A 219 9.93 -10.72 -9.34
N ILE A 220 10.31 -10.48 -8.08
CA ILE A 220 11.55 -9.80 -7.70
C ILE A 220 12.66 -10.79 -7.29
N LYS A 221 12.44 -12.09 -7.55
CA LYS A 221 13.34 -13.19 -7.21
C LYS A 221 14.75 -13.09 -7.81
N ASN A 222 14.90 -12.37 -8.89
CA ASN A 222 16.22 -12.08 -9.44
C ASN A 222 16.76 -10.82 -8.76
N TYR A 223 17.79 -10.99 -7.94
CA TYR A 223 18.49 -9.90 -7.23
C TYR A 223 18.87 -8.75 -8.16
N ASP A 224 19.34 -9.07 -9.37
CA ASP A 224 19.77 -8.11 -10.38
C ASP A 224 18.63 -7.56 -11.23
N SER A 225 17.39 -7.95 -10.95
CA SER A 225 16.25 -7.44 -11.71
C SER A 225 16.11 -5.93 -11.53
N LYS A 226 15.72 -5.23 -12.60
CA LYS A 226 15.48 -3.77 -12.57
C LYS A 226 14.52 -3.36 -11.47
N ILE A 227 13.51 -4.19 -11.19
CA ILE A 227 12.52 -3.90 -10.15
C ILE A 227 13.11 -4.05 -8.74
N ALA A 228 13.85 -5.12 -8.46
CA ALA A 228 14.48 -5.33 -7.16
C ALA A 228 15.46 -4.19 -6.83
N HIS A 229 16.30 -3.82 -7.81
CA HIS A 229 17.20 -2.67 -7.66
C HIS A 229 16.42 -1.37 -7.44
N CYS A 230 15.37 -1.13 -8.23
CA CYS A 230 14.54 0.05 -8.12
C CYS A 230 13.93 0.20 -6.72
N LEU A 231 13.25 -0.84 -6.23
CA LEU A 231 12.58 -0.78 -4.92
C LEU A 231 13.58 -0.60 -3.77
N ARG A 232 14.79 -1.15 -3.88
CA ARG A 232 15.83 -1.00 -2.85
C ARG A 232 16.51 0.35 -2.85
N SER A 233 16.82 0.88 -4.03
CA SER A 233 17.74 2.03 -4.17
C SER A 233 17.00 3.35 -4.30
N ASP A 234 15.82 3.36 -4.92
CA ASP A 234 15.13 4.60 -5.26
C ASP A 234 13.94 4.89 -4.36
N PHE A 235 13.35 3.87 -3.73
CA PHE A 235 12.20 4.05 -2.85
C PHE A 235 12.63 4.19 -1.39
N GLN A 236 11.92 5.06 -0.67
CA GLN A 236 12.12 5.26 0.77
C GLN A 236 10.93 4.69 1.53
N PHE A 237 11.17 3.70 2.38
CA PHE A 237 10.16 3.10 3.25
C PHE A 237 10.77 2.71 4.60
N LEU A 238 9.92 2.62 5.64
CA LEU A 238 10.40 2.25 6.98
C LEU A 238 10.53 0.75 7.14
N ASN A 239 9.56 -0.01 6.66
CA ASN A 239 9.56 -1.47 6.67
C ASN A 239 8.86 -2.01 5.43
N CYS A 240 9.09 -3.28 5.12
CA CYS A 240 8.41 -3.96 4.02
C CYS A 240 7.93 -5.37 4.37
N LEU A 241 6.91 -5.80 3.63
CA LEU A 241 6.34 -7.14 3.63
C LEU A 241 6.35 -7.69 2.21
N LEU A 242 6.91 -8.84 2.01
CA LEU A 242 6.83 -9.57 0.75
C LEU A 242 5.74 -10.65 0.86
N LEU A 243 4.85 -10.71 -0.13
CA LEU A 243 3.83 -11.75 -0.23
C LEU A 243 4.19 -12.69 -1.38
N THR A 244 4.10 -13.98 -1.14
CA THR A 244 4.29 -15.00 -2.17
C THR A 244 3.35 -16.17 -1.94
N GLY A 245 2.78 -16.72 -3.01
CA GLY A 245 1.95 -17.93 -2.94
C GLY A 245 2.70 -19.21 -3.31
N THR A 246 3.90 -19.07 -3.83
CA THR A 246 4.78 -20.18 -4.18
C THR A 246 6.10 -20.04 -3.42
N PRO A 247 6.10 -20.35 -2.11
CA PRO A 247 7.33 -20.26 -1.38
C PRO A 247 8.25 -21.40 -1.80
N LEU A 248 9.45 -21.06 -2.29
CA LEU A 248 10.65 -21.83 -2.00
C LEU A 248 10.74 -23.26 -2.53
N GLN A 249 9.83 -23.72 -3.39
CA GLN A 249 9.77 -25.15 -3.73
C GLN A 249 10.90 -25.62 -4.63
N ASN A 250 11.59 -24.74 -5.38
CA ASN A 250 12.49 -25.22 -6.43
C ASN A 250 13.83 -24.49 -6.59
N ASN A 251 14.13 -23.41 -5.84
CA ASN A 251 15.36 -22.67 -6.11
C ASN A 251 15.85 -21.90 -4.88
N THR A 252 16.98 -22.36 -4.30
CA THR A 252 17.65 -21.68 -3.19
C THR A 252 18.09 -20.26 -3.52
N ASP A 253 18.37 -19.96 -4.79
CA ASP A 253 18.71 -18.63 -5.26
C ASP A 253 17.52 -17.65 -5.14
N GLU A 254 16.32 -18.14 -5.43
CA GLU A 254 15.10 -17.34 -5.23
C GLU A 254 14.86 -17.02 -3.77
N LEU A 255 15.04 -18.03 -2.90
CA LEU A 255 14.96 -17.84 -1.46
C LEU A 255 15.97 -16.80 -1.00
N TRP A 256 17.24 -16.97 -1.37
CA TRP A 256 18.27 -16.01 -1.00
C TRP A 256 17.92 -14.59 -1.46
N SER A 257 17.42 -14.42 -2.68
CA SER A 257 17.05 -13.11 -3.21
C SER A 257 15.95 -12.43 -2.40
N LEU A 258 14.93 -13.18 -1.95
CA LEU A 258 13.87 -12.66 -1.09
C LEU A 258 14.38 -12.34 0.32
N LEU A 259 15.18 -13.21 0.91
CA LEU A 259 15.81 -13.01 2.22
C LEU A 259 16.75 -11.80 2.20
N ASN A 260 17.59 -11.68 1.18
CA ASN A 260 18.47 -10.52 1.00
C ASN A 260 17.68 -9.22 0.75
N PHE A 261 16.47 -9.31 0.17
CA PHE A 261 15.62 -8.14 0.01
C PHE A 261 15.11 -7.62 1.36
N VAL A 262 14.70 -8.51 2.27
CA VAL A 262 14.14 -8.13 3.58
C VAL A 262 15.22 -7.85 4.63
N ASP A 263 16.36 -8.53 4.55
CA ASP A 263 17.49 -8.36 5.49
C ASP A 263 18.82 -8.54 4.76
N ARG A 264 19.34 -7.41 4.25
CA ARG A 264 20.58 -7.42 3.50
C ARG A 264 21.81 -7.70 4.35
N GLU A 265 21.77 -7.30 5.62
CA GLU A 265 22.92 -7.48 6.51
C GLU A 265 23.09 -8.95 6.90
N ALA A 266 22.00 -9.66 7.17
CA ALA A 266 22.02 -11.07 7.50
C ALA A 266 22.30 -11.99 6.28
N PHE A 267 21.91 -11.55 5.07
CA PHE A 267 22.00 -12.34 3.84
C PHE A 267 22.84 -11.65 2.76
N ASP A 268 23.99 -11.10 3.11
CA ASP A 268 24.89 -10.37 2.20
C ASP A 268 25.67 -11.28 1.27
N ASP A 269 26.04 -12.51 1.73
CA ASP A 269 26.88 -13.46 1.01
C ASP A 269 26.04 -14.61 0.43
N ARG A 270 25.79 -14.53 -0.90
CA ARG A 270 25.05 -15.55 -1.65
C ARG A 270 25.79 -16.90 -1.69
N GLU A 271 27.12 -16.90 -1.85
CA GLU A 271 27.89 -18.13 -1.96
C GLU A 271 27.88 -18.91 -0.64
N ARG A 272 27.97 -18.20 0.48
CA ARG A 272 27.85 -18.78 1.82
C ARG A 272 26.46 -19.36 2.08
N PHE A 273 25.42 -18.74 1.59
CA PHE A 273 24.03 -19.20 1.76
C PHE A 273 23.74 -20.47 0.93
N LEU A 274 24.38 -20.63 -0.23
CA LEU A 274 24.15 -21.76 -1.15
C LEU A 274 25.01 -23.01 -0.83
N ARG A 275 25.93 -22.92 0.12
CA ARG A 275 26.74 -24.04 0.62
C ARG A 275 25.98 -24.83 1.70
#